data_bcd54415e5de19673ce3d224a2606bb6
#
_entry.id   bcd54415e5de19673ce3d224a2606bb6
#
_cell.length_a   1.000
_cell.length_b   1.000
_cell.length_c   1.000
_cell.angle_alpha   90.00
_cell.angle_beta   90.00
_cell.angle_gamma   90.00
#
_symmetry.space_group_name_H-M   'P 1'
#
loop_
_entity.id
_entity.type
_entity.pdbx_description
1 polymer ?
#
loop_
_entity_poly.entity_id
_entity_poly.type
_entity_poly.pdbx_seq_one_letter_code
_entity_poly.pdbx_strand_id
1 'polypeptide(L)'
;MSDNTIQLNQELIHNELKDLVRNSVEETLNALLDHEADELVNANKYERSSERKGYRSGHYSRNFQTTAGEVKLKMPKLKGVPFETTIIERYRRRECSVEEALIEMYLAGVSVRRVEDITEALWGTKVSPGTISNLNKKAYEHIETWRSHKLTGSYPYVFVDGVYLKRSWGGEIQNASILVAIGVNEDGCREIIGAAEGMKEYRESWRTFFVWLKERGLAGVRLIIGDKCLGMLESIPRSISGCKVSKMYGSFLWEYIISHSS
;
A
#
# COMPACT_ATOMS: atom_id res chain seq x y z
N MET A 1 -26.47 -10.97 -53.71
CA MET A 1 -26.22 -9.84 -52.80
C MET A 1 -25.21 -10.30 -51.77
N SER A 2 -23.95 -9.84 -51.90
CA SER A 2 -22.89 -10.25 -50.99
C SER A 2 -23.00 -9.35 -49.72
N ASP A 3 -23.33 -9.98 -48.60
CA ASP A 3 -23.29 -9.33 -47.31
C ASP A 3 -21.82 -8.94 -47.00
N ASN A 4 -21.51 -7.67 -47.18
CA ASN A 4 -20.26 -7.07 -46.67
C ASN A 4 -20.38 -6.94 -45.17
N THR A 5 -20.19 -8.03 -44.44
CA THR A 5 -20.04 -8.02 -43.00
C THR A 5 -18.67 -7.42 -42.68
N ILE A 6 -18.65 -6.17 -42.21
CA ILE A 6 -17.44 -5.52 -41.69
C ILE A 6 -17.06 -6.28 -40.44
N GLN A 7 -16.06 -7.16 -40.52
CA GLN A 7 -15.44 -7.79 -39.35
C GLN A 7 -14.64 -6.71 -38.63
N LEU A 8 -15.24 -6.13 -37.61
CA LEU A 8 -14.53 -5.25 -36.67
C LEU A 8 -13.49 -6.07 -35.91
N ASN A 9 -12.22 -5.82 -36.19
CA ASN A 9 -11.12 -6.42 -35.43
C ASN A 9 -11.05 -5.71 -34.05
N GLN A 10 -11.64 -6.33 -33.02
CA GLN A 10 -11.69 -5.79 -31.67
C GLN A 10 -10.30 -5.56 -31.05
N GLU A 11 -9.33 -6.40 -31.38
CA GLU A 11 -7.94 -6.22 -30.90
C GLU A 11 -7.28 -4.99 -31.49
N LEU A 12 -7.50 -4.72 -32.79
CA LEU A 12 -6.95 -3.53 -33.44
C LEU A 12 -7.54 -2.25 -32.81
N ILE A 13 -8.87 -2.20 -32.63
CA ILE A 13 -9.54 -1.06 -32.02
C ILE A 13 -9.05 -0.86 -30.58
N HIS A 14 -8.88 -1.93 -29.82
CA HIS A 14 -8.42 -1.85 -28.43
C HIS A 14 -6.98 -1.30 -28.37
N ASN A 15 -6.10 -1.74 -29.26
CA ASN A 15 -4.72 -1.25 -29.31
C ASN A 15 -4.65 0.22 -29.75
N GLU A 16 -5.42 0.61 -30.77
CA GLU A 16 -5.50 2.00 -31.21
C GLU A 16 -6.04 2.93 -30.12
N LEU A 17 -7.06 2.50 -29.35
CA LEU A 17 -7.58 3.25 -28.22
C LEU A 17 -6.56 3.38 -27.09
N LYS A 18 -5.83 2.31 -26.76
CA LYS A 18 -4.73 2.39 -25.77
C LYS A 18 -3.65 3.38 -26.20
N ASP A 19 -3.23 3.33 -27.45
CA ASP A 19 -2.22 4.23 -27.99
C ASP A 19 -2.71 5.68 -28.01
N LEU A 20 -3.96 5.93 -28.36
CA LEU A 20 -4.56 7.26 -28.34
C LEU A 20 -4.59 7.83 -26.91
N VAL A 21 -5.03 7.06 -25.93
CA VAL A 21 -5.07 7.47 -24.53
C VAL A 21 -3.65 7.74 -24.02
N ARG A 22 -2.70 6.85 -24.29
CA ARG A 22 -1.30 7.03 -23.89
C ARG A 22 -0.69 8.29 -24.50
N ASN A 23 -0.88 8.52 -25.79
CA ASN A 23 -0.36 9.70 -26.50
C ASN A 23 -0.98 10.99 -25.96
N SER A 24 -2.30 11.00 -25.70
CA SER A 24 -2.98 12.15 -25.11
C SER A 24 -2.45 12.47 -23.71
N VAL A 25 -2.21 11.45 -22.87
CA VAL A 25 -1.61 11.63 -21.54
C VAL A 25 -0.17 12.19 -21.66
N GLU A 26 0.64 11.64 -22.59
CA GLU A 26 2.00 12.09 -22.83
C GLU A 26 2.04 13.57 -23.29
N GLU A 27 1.22 13.95 -24.24
CA GLU A 27 1.11 15.30 -24.73
C GLU A 27 0.66 16.28 -23.65
N THR A 28 -0.36 15.91 -22.88
CA THR A 28 -0.87 16.73 -21.79
C THR A 28 0.18 16.95 -20.70
N LEU A 29 0.84 15.92 -20.25
CA LEU A 29 1.89 16.03 -19.22
C LEU A 29 3.07 16.88 -19.73
N ASN A 30 3.49 16.70 -20.98
CA ASN A 30 4.57 17.49 -21.56
C ASN A 30 4.17 18.97 -21.73
N ALA A 31 2.93 19.27 -22.10
CA ALA A 31 2.42 20.63 -22.17
C ALA A 31 2.37 21.30 -20.79
N LEU A 32 1.92 20.59 -19.76
CA LEU A 32 1.91 21.10 -18.39
C LEU A 32 3.32 21.37 -17.86
N LEU A 33 4.28 20.48 -18.11
CA LEU A 33 5.69 20.68 -17.73
C LEU A 33 6.31 21.89 -18.42
N ASP A 34 5.99 22.11 -19.70
CA ASP A 34 6.45 23.26 -20.44
C ASP A 34 5.81 24.56 -19.92
N HIS A 35 4.52 24.54 -19.58
CA HIS A 35 3.83 25.69 -18.98
C HIS A 35 4.43 26.06 -17.62
N GLU A 36 4.64 25.07 -16.75
CA GLU A 36 5.28 25.29 -15.44
C GLU A 36 6.71 25.88 -15.60
N ALA A 37 7.44 25.45 -16.63
CA ALA A 37 8.75 26.01 -16.93
C ALA A 37 8.67 27.48 -17.44
N ASP A 38 7.62 27.87 -18.18
CA ASP A 38 7.38 29.24 -18.59
C ASP A 38 7.06 30.14 -17.39
N GLU A 39 6.25 29.65 -16.45
CA GLU A 39 5.93 30.35 -15.19
C GLU A 39 7.19 30.59 -14.34
N LEU A 40 8.01 29.54 -14.13
CA LEU A 40 9.24 29.63 -13.35
C LEU A 40 10.27 30.59 -13.95
N VAL A 41 10.34 30.64 -15.27
CA VAL A 41 11.23 31.58 -16.02
C VAL A 41 10.65 32.97 -16.08
N ASN A 42 9.35 33.15 -15.83
CA ASN A 42 8.58 34.40 -16.02
C ASN A 42 8.70 34.97 -17.45
N ALA A 43 8.70 34.09 -18.44
CA ALA A 43 8.69 34.47 -19.87
C ALA A 43 8.31 33.26 -20.73
N ASN A 44 7.51 33.53 -21.77
CA ASN A 44 7.18 32.55 -22.79
C ASN A 44 8.39 32.15 -23.64
N LYS A 45 8.24 31.08 -24.41
CA LYS A 45 9.27 30.61 -25.35
C LYS A 45 9.55 31.73 -26.39
N TYR A 46 10.82 32.15 -26.55
CA TYR A 46 11.30 33.20 -27.42
C TYR A 46 10.91 34.65 -27.02
N GLU A 47 10.19 34.87 -25.94
CA GLU A 47 9.88 36.20 -25.43
C GLU A 47 11.13 36.86 -24.82
N ARG A 48 11.32 38.16 -25.09
CA ARG A 48 12.36 38.99 -24.47
C ARG A 48 11.70 39.89 -23.42
N SER A 49 11.78 39.50 -22.16
CA SER A 49 11.27 40.27 -21.03
C SER A 49 12.41 40.69 -20.11
N SER A 50 12.33 41.90 -19.57
CA SER A 50 13.26 42.40 -18.52
C SER A 50 13.05 41.69 -17.16
N GLU A 51 11.89 41.04 -16.94
CA GLU A 51 11.55 40.33 -15.72
C GLU A 51 11.91 38.86 -15.77
N ARG A 52 12.57 38.41 -16.82
CA ARG A 52 12.97 37.06 -17.04
C ARG A 52 13.96 36.58 -15.98
N LYS A 53 13.60 35.51 -15.23
CA LYS A 53 14.41 34.97 -14.14
C LYS A 53 15.42 33.90 -14.58
N GLY A 54 15.24 33.31 -15.76
CA GLY A 54 16.10 32.22 -16.24
C GLY A 54 15.95 31.94 -17.73
N TYR A 55 16.67 30.96 -18.23
CA TYR A 55 16.66 30.58 -19.64
C TYR A 55 16.40 29.11 -19.84
N ARG A 56 15.61 28.75 -20.86
CA ARG A 56 15.42 27.35 -21.27
C ARG A 56 16.70 26.85 -21.96
N SER A 57 17.16 25.67 -21.57
CA SER A 57 18.40 25.02 -22.04
C SER A 57 18.12 23.66 -22.67
N GLY A 58 16.94 23.48 -23.28
CA GLY A 58 16.49 22.23 -23.87
C GLY A 58 15.74 21.33 -22.87
N HIS A 59 15.64 20.05 -23.20
CA HIS A 59 14.93 19.03 -22.42
C HIS A 59 15.80 17.79 -22.25
N TYR A 60 15.47 16.97 -21.26
CA TYR A 60 15.94 15.59 -21.19
C TYR A 60 14.73 14.65 -21.13
N SER A 61 14.88 13.48 -21.74
CA SER A 61 13.80 12.47 -21.73
C SER A 61 13.86 11.63 -20.48
N ARG A 62 12.68 11.35 -19.93
CA ARG A 62 12.49 10.48 -18.77
C ARG A 62 11.26 9.61 -19.02
N ASN A 63 11.38 8.28 -18.81
CA ASN A 63 10.24 7.40 -18.86
C ASN A 63 9.44 7.51 -17.54
N PHE A 64 8.13 7.53 -17.69
CA PHE A 64 7.20 7.62 -16.57
C PHE A 64 6.05 6.64 -16.79
N GLN A 65 5.80 5.78 -15.79
CA GLN A 65 4.75 4.78 -15.84
C GLN A 65 3.44 5.37 -15.35
N THR A 66 2.42 5.33 -16.21
CA THR A 66 1.05 5.75 -15.88
C THR A 66 0.09 4.58 -15.99
N THR A 67 -1.14 4.77 -15.58
CA THR A 67 -2.24 3.81 -15.79
C THR A 67 -2.56 3.59 -17.26
N ALA A 68 -2.22 4.55 -18.15
CA ALA A 68 -2.35 4.43 -19.60
C ALA A 68 -1.15 3.72 -20.27
N GLY A 69 -0.12 3.33 -19.51
CA GLY A 69 1.13 2.76 -19.98
C GLY A 69 2.35 3.67 -19.76
N GLU A 70 3.48 3.28 -20.32
CA GLU A 70 4.71 4.06 -20.24
C GLU A 70 4.67 5.25 -21.21
N VAL A 71 4.89 6.45 -20.69
CA VAL A 71 4.96 7.71 -21.43
C VAL A 71 6.35 8.33 -21.34
N LYS A 72 6.72 9.12 -22.34
CA LYS A 72 8.02 9.77 -22.44
C LYS A 72 7.91 11.25 -22.07
N LEU A 73 8.33 11.60 -20.87
CA LEU A 73 8.33 12.99 -20.42
C LEU A 73 9.54 13.74 -20.95
N LYS A 74 9.29 14.94 -21.46
CA LYS A 74 10.31 15.91 -21.90
C LYS A 74 10.54 16.91 -20.78
N MET A 75 11.39 16.55 -19.83
CA MET A 75 11.68 17.38 -18.65
C MET A 75 12.47 18.63 -19.05
N PRO A 76 11.96 19.86 -18.80
CA PRO A 76 12.65 21.09 -19.14
C PRO A 76 13.96 21.25 -18.36
N LYS A 77 14.99 21.73 -19.05
CA LYS A 77 16.26 22.18 -18.43
C LYS A 77 16.26 23.68 -18.38
N LEU A 78 16.37 24.25 -17.19
CA LEU A 78 16.46 25.67 -16.96
C LEU A 78 17.86 26.07 -16.51
N LYS A 79 18.32 27.27 -16.88
CA LYS A 79 19.52 27.94 -16.40
C LYS A 79 19.12 29.18 -15.60
N GLY A 80 19.70 29.36 -14.42
CA GLY A 80 19.40 30.48 -13.53
C GLY A 80 18.33 30.19 -12.50
N VAL A 81 17.42 29.23 -12.77
CA VAL A 81 16.36 28.79 -11.84
C VAL A 81 16.35 27.27 -11.80
N PRO A 82 16.29 26.64 -10.62
CA PRO A 82 16.08 25.18 -10.53
C PRO A 82 14.69 24.83 -11.04
N PHE A 83 14.57 23.78 -11.86
CA PHE A 83 13.29 23.26 -12.28
C PHE A 83 12.83 22.17 -11.28
N GLU A 84 11.91 22.54 -10.41
CA GLU A 84 11.23 21.64 -9.48
C GLU A 84 9.75 21.67 -9.82
N THR A 85 9.27 20.59 -10.46
CA THR A 85 7.88 20.47 -10.89
C THR A 85 6.98 20.04 -9.74
N THR A 86 5.78 20.61 -9.66
CA THR A 86 4.71 20.21 -8.74
C THR A 86 3.86 19.08 -9.32
N ILE A 87 3.92 18.86 -10.64
CA ILE A 87 3.10 17.87 -11.36
C ILE A 87 3.57 16.45 -11.05
N ILE A 88 4.89 16.26 -10.94
CA ILE A 88 5.50 14.95 -10.70
C ILE A 88 6.58 15.10 -9.63
N GLU A 89 6.42 14.40 -8.53
CA GLU A 89 7.43 14.38 -7.47
C GLU A 89 8.83 14.04 -7.99
N ARG A 90 9.81 14.71 -7.42
CA ARG A 90 11.22 14.50 -7.79
C ARG A 90 11.62 13.03 -7.60
N TYR A 91 12.26 12.45 -8.61
CA TYR A 91 12.69 11.05 -8.68
C TYR A 91 11.57 10.01 -8.79
N ARG A 92 10.31 10.39 -8.81
CA ARG A 92 9.20 9.45 -8.99
C ARG A 92 9.19 8.94 -10.42
N ARG A 93 9.14 7.63 -10.60
CA ARG A 93 9.14 6.96 -11.91
C ARG A 93 7.78 6.42 -12.32
N ARG A 94 6.82 6.44 -11.40
CA ARG A 94 5.47 5.90 -11.57
C ARG A 94 4.44 6.83 -10.98
N GLU A 95 3.25 6.77 -11.53
CA GLU A 95 2.05 7.38 -10.96
C GLU A 95 1.69 6.73 -9.61
N CYS A 96 1.06 7.48 -8.69
CA CYS A 96 0.62 6.95 -7.38
C CYS A 96 -0.26 5.74 -7.52
N SER A 97 -1.29 5.84 -8.36
CA SER A 97 -2.25 4.77 -8.61
C SER A 97 -1.61 3.46 -9.07
N VAL A 98 -0.52 3.54 -9.86
CA VAL A 98 0.24 2.36 -10.25
C VAL A 98 0.99 1.76 -9.07
N GLU A 99 1.62 2.59 -8.22
CA GLU A 99 2.32 2.11 -7.03
C GLU A 99 1.34 1.48 -6.02
N GLU A 100 0.20 2.10 -5.81
CA GLU A 100 -0.88 1.60 -4.95
C GLU A 100 -1.42 0.27 -5.44
N ALA A 101 -1.72 0.16 -6.74
CA ALA A 101 -2.18 -1.09 -7.33
C ALA A 101 -1.16 -2.24 -7.18
N LEU A 102 0.13 -1.96 -7.31
CA LEU A 102 1.20 -2.95 -7.08
C LEU A 102 1.26 -3.41 -5.61
N ILE A 103 1.09 -2.48 -4.68
CA ILE A 103 1.05 -2.78 -3.24
C ILE A 103 -0.17 -3.64 -2.93
N GLU A 104 -1.35 -3.27 -3.44
CA GLU A 104 -2.59 -4.02 -3.25
C GLU A 104 -2.51 -5.43 -3.83
N MET A 105 -1.99 -5.61 -5.05
CA MET A 105 -1.78 -6.94 -5.63
C MET A 105 -0.90 -7.82 -4.73
N TYR A 106 0.15 -7.23 -4.14
CA TYR A 106 1.04 -7.96 -3.25
C TYR A 106 0.35 -8.31 -1.92
N LEU A 107 -0.37 -7.36 -1.31
CA LEU A 107 -1.11 -7.58 -0.07
C LEU A 107 -2.22 -8.61 -0.25
N ALA A 108 -2.85 -8.67 -1.42
CA ALA A 108 -3.80 -9.70 -1.80
C ALA A 108 -3.16 -11.09 -2.04
N GLY A 109 -1.85 -11.23 -1.84
CA GLY A 109 -1.14 -12.50 -1.95
C GLY A 109 -0.73 -12.89 -3.37
N VAL A 110 -0.79 -11.97 -4.34
CA VAL A 110 -0.34 -12.24 -5.71
C VAL A 110 1.18 -12.41 -5.69
N SER A 111 1.67 -13.51 -6.22
CA SER A 111 3.12 -13.76 -6.29
C SER A 111 3.81 -12.72 -7.16
N VAL A 112 5.05 -12.36 -6.82
CA VAL A 112 5.84 -11.34 -7.55
C VAL A 112 5.93 -11.63 -9.04
N ARG A 113 6.08 -12.90 -9.43
CA ARG A 113 6.09 -13.31 -10.85
C ARG A 113 4.75 -13.03 -11.54
N ARG A 114 3.64 -13.33 -10.85
CA ARG A 114 2.31 -13.07 -11.38
C ARG A 114 2.02 -11.57 -11.51
N VAL A 115 2.58 -10.74 -10.63
CA VAL A 115 2.49 -9.28 -10.74
C VAL A 115 3.17 -8.79 -12.02
N GLU A 116 4.32 -9.36 -12.42
CA GLU A 116 4.97 -9.04 -13.71
C GLU A 116 4.04 -9.30 -14.90
N ASP A 117 3.40 -10.47 -14.94
CA ASP A 117 2.47 -10.84 -16.03
C ASP A 117 1.25 -9.92 -16.06
N ILE A 118 0.69 -9.59 -14.89
CA ILE A 118 -0.46 -8.70 -14.78
C ILE A 118 -0.09 -7.29 -15.24
N THR A 119 1.06 -6.76 -14.83
CA THR A 119 1.49 -5.41 -15.21
C THR A 119 1.80 -5.31 -16.70
N GLU A 120 2.35 -6.36 -17.29
CA GLU A 120 2.54 -6.44 -18.74
C GLU A 120 1.21 -6.42 -19.48
N ALA A 121 0.22 -7.20 -19.02
CA ALA A 121 -1.10 -7.24 -19.63
C ALA A 121 -1.89 -5.92 -19.48
N LEU A 122 -1.83 -5.28 -18.31
CA LEU A 122 -2.57 -4.05 -18.04
C LEU A 122 -1.91 -2.81 -18.67
N TRP A 123 -0.60 -2.67 -18.50
CA TRP A 123 0.13 -1.42 -18.80
C TRP A 123 1.20 -1.58 -19.89
N GLY A 124 1.37 -2.80 -20.44
CA GLY A 124 2.37 -3.09 -21.47
C GLY A 124 3.82 -3.06 -21.00
N THR A 125 4.05 -3.04 -19.67
CA THR A 125 5.41 -3.00 -19.10
C THR A 125 5.55 -3.94 -17.92
N LYS A 126 6.69 -4.65 -17.86
CA LYS A 126 7.03 -5.53 -16.74
C LYS A 126 7.59 -4.73 -15.58
N VAL A 127 7.05 -4.97 -14.40
CA VAL A 127 7.59 -4.41 -13.16
C VAL A 127 8.56 -5.41 -12.55
N SER A 128 9.82 -5.00 -12.35
CA SER A 128 10.84 -5.90 -11.83
C SER A 128 10.55 -6.34 -10.39
N PRO A 129 10.96 -7.58 -9.99
CA PRO A 129 10.84 -8.06 -8.61
C PRO A 129 11.46 -7.13 -7.57
N GLY A 130 12.56 -6.48 -7.91
CA GLY A 130 13.22 -5.50 -7.05
C GLY A 130 12.34 -4.26 -6.79
N THR A 131 11.53 -3.85 -7.76
CA THR A 131 10.57 -2.75 -7.59
C THR A 131 9.50 -3.13 -6.57
N ILE A 132 8.90 -4.31 -6.70
CA ILE A 132 7.88 -4.82 -5.79
C ILE A 132 8.45 -4.94 -4.38
N SER A 133 9.67 -5.46 -4.24
CA SER A 133 10.37 -5.53 -2.95
C SER A 133 10.58 -4.15 -2.30
N ASN A 134 10.90 -3.12 -3.10
CA ASN A 134 11.04 -1.75 -2.58
C ASN A 134 9.71 -1.11 -2.21
N LEU A 135 8.64 -1.38 -2.96
CA LEU A 135 7.30 -0.94 -2.62
C LEU A 135 6.79 -1.58 -1.33
N ASN A 136 7.12 -2.86 -1.11
CA ASN A 136 6.82 -3.54 0.15
C ASN A 136 7.46 -2.86 1.36
N LYS A 137 8.70 -2.37 1.23
CA LYS A 137 9.31 -1.61 2.32
C LYS A 137 8.52 -0.37 2.69
N LYS A 138 7.96 0.34 1.69
CA LYS A 138 7.06 1.49 1.93
C LYS A 138 5.76 1.04 2.62
N ALA A 139 5.18 -0.09 2.21
CA ALA A 139 4.00 -0.64 2.89
C ALA A 139 4.28 -1.00 4.36
N TYR A 140 5.49 -1.50 4.68
CA TYR A 140 5.91 -1.74 6.05
C TYR A 140 5.94 -0.46 6.91
N GLU A 141 6.32 0.68 6.35
CA GLU A 141 6.30 1.96 7.08
C GLU A 141 4.88 2.33 7.52
N HIS A 142 3.88 2.12 6.66
CA HIS A 142 2.48 2.32 7.01
C HIS A 142 2.00 1.33 8.08
N ILE A 143 2.38 0.06 7.97
CA ILE A 143 2.06 -0.97 8.96
C ILE A 143 2.69 -0.63 10.32
N GLU A 144 3.95 -0.21 10.36
CA GLU A 144 4.62 0.18 11.62
C GLU A 144 4.00 1.47 12.21
N THR A 145 3.60 2.43 11.39
CA THR A 145 2.86 3.61 11.84
C THR A 145 1.54 3.20 12.47
N TRP A 146 0.78 2.31 11.83
CA TRP A 146 -0.46 1.76 12.40
C TRP A 146 -0.19 0.98 13.70
N ARG A 147 0.84 0.13 13.74
CA ARG A 147 1.21 -0.65 14.92
C ARG A 147 1.59 0.24 16.11
N SER A 148 2.22 1.38 15.87
CA SER A 148 2.62 2.34 16.90
C SER A 148 1.54 3.35 17.29
N HIS A 149 0.43 3.40 16.54
CA HIS A 149 -0.66 4.32 16.82
C HIS A 149 -1.27 4.10 18.20
N LYS A 150 -1.52 5.19 18.95
CA LYS A 150 -2.16 5.11 20.27
C LYS A 150 -3.62 4.72 20.11
N LEU A 151 -4.05 3.78 20.93
CA LEU A 151 -5.45 3.39 21.03
C LEU A 151 -6.19 4.48 21.82
N THR A 152 -7.19 5.07 21.18
CA THR A 152 -8.03 6.13 21.79
C THR A 152 -9.43 5.57 22.00
N GLY A 153 -9.84 5.44 23.26
CA GLY A 153 -11.16 4.95 23.60
C GLY A 153 -11.15 3.73 24.52
N SER A 154 -12.34 3.25 24.80
CA SER A 154 -12.60 2.10 25.66
C SER A 154 -12.98 0.89 24.78
N TYR A 155 -12.41 -0.26 25.10
CA TYR A 155 -12.66 -1.52 24.39
C TYR A 155 -13.21 -2.57 25.37
N PRO A 156 -14.54 -2.57 25.64
CA PRO A 156 -15.14 -3.48 26.60
C PRO A 156 -14.90 -4.96 26.28
N TYR A 157 -14.83 -5.31 25.01
CA TYR A 157 -14.60 -6.68 24.56
C TYR A 157 -13.36 -6.74 23.67
N VAL A 158 -12.47 -7.70 23.97
CA VAL A 158 -11.25 -7.91 23.19
C VAL A 158 -11.17 -9.37 22.80
N PHE A 159 -11.17 -9.64 21.51
CA PHE A 159 -10.92 -10.98 20.95
C PHE A 159 -9.44 -11.12 20.69
N VAL A 160 -8.84 -12.21 21.11
CA VAL A 160 -7.42 -12.50 20.87
C VAL A 160 -7.25 -13.91 20.31
N ASP A 161 -6.35 -14.05 19.34
CA ASP A 161 -6.03 -15.31 18.69
C ASP A 161 -4.57 -15.36 18.25
N GLY A 162 -4.03 -16.57 18.13
CA GLY A 162 -2.69 -16.84 17.62
C GLY A 162 -2.74 -17.56 16.28
N VAL A 163 -2.34 -16.90 15.21
CA VAL A 163 -2.28 -17.47 13.85
C VAL A 163 -0.91 -18.07 13.62
N TYR A 164 -0.83 -19.36 13.28
CA TYR A 164 0.42 -20.01 12.93
C TYR A 164 0.70 -19.95 11.45
N LEU A 165 1.86 -19.41 11.11
CA LEU A 165 2.36 -19.32 9.75
C LEU A 165 3.65 -20.15 9.61
N LYS A 166 3.77 -20.84 8.49
CA LYS A 166 5.04 -21.47 8.10
C LYS A 166 5.89 -20.45 7.34
N ARG A 167 7.06 -20.13 7.87
CA ARG A 167 8.02 -19.21 7.27
C ARG A 167 9.25 -19.98 6.83
N SER A 168 9.69 -19.80 5.60
CA SER A 168 10.98 -20.28 5.13
C SER A 168 12.04 -19.20 5.35
N TRP A 169 13.06 -19.51 6.12
CA TRP A 169 14.19 -18.63 6.40
C TRP A 169 15.49 -19.41 6.29
N GLY A 170 16.42 -18.96 5.41
CA GLY A 170 17.69 -19.62 5.22
C GLY A 170 17.63 -21.07 4.73
N GLY A 171 16.51 -21.47 4.07
CA GLY A 171 16.28 -22.85 3.61
C GLY A 171 15.59 -23.76 4.65
N GLU A 172 15.38 -23.28 5.88
CA GLU A 172 14.62 -24.01 6.92
C GLU A 172 13.20 -23.48 7.04
N ILE A 173 12.25 -24.38 7.29
CA ILE A 173 10.86 -24.02 7.55
C ILE A 173 10.69 -23.84 9.06
N GLN A 174 10.47 -22.61 9.48
CA GLN A 174 10.17 -22.26 10.86
C GLN A 174 8.70 -21.87 11.02
N ASN A 175 8.09 -22.30 12.13
CA ASN A 175 6.76 -21.84 12.49
C ASN A 175 6.86 -20.48 13.17
N ALA A 176 6.27 -19.46 12.58
CA ALA A 176 6.06 -18.16 13.21
C ALA A 176 4.61 -18.06 13.67
N SER A 177 4.35 -17.54 14.87
CA SER A 177 3.00 -17.20 15.30
C SER A 177 2.79 -15.69 15.21
N ILE A 178 1.61 -15.28 14.75
CA ILE A 178 1.17 -13.89 14.82
C ILE A 178 0.04 -13.83 15.84
N LEU A 179 0.25 -13.04 16.89
CA LEU A 179 -0.76 -12.76 17.89
C LEU A 179 -1.58 -11.56 17.40
N VAL A 180 -2.90 -11.71 17.37
CA VAL A 180 -3.83 -10.68 16.88
C VAL A 180 -4.83 -10.34 17.98
N ALA A 181 -5.15 -9.06 18.11
CA ALA A 181 -6.21 -8.58 18.98
C ALA A 181 -7.22 -7.74 18.21
N ILE A 182 -8.50 -8.05 18.34
CA ILE A 182 -9.64 -7.30 17.81
C ILE A 182 -10.39 -6.71 18.99
N GLY A 183 -10.46 -5.38 19.05
CA GLY A 183 -11.25 -4.65 20.04
C GLY A 183 -12.65 -4.36 19.53
N VAL A 184 -13.62 -4.36 20.44
CA VAL A 184 -14.96 -3.83 20.21
C VAL A 184 -15.08 -2.55 21.03
N ASN A 185 -15.29 -1.42 20.38
CA ASN A 185 -15.44 -0.13 21.02
C ASN A 185 -16.84 0.03 21.69
N GLU A 186 -17.09 1.16 22.32
CA GLU A 186 -18.37 1.43 22.97
C GLU A 186 -19.55 1.54 21.99
N ASP A 187 -19.28 1.88 20.74
CA ASP A 187 -20.27 1.95 19.66
C ASP A 187 -20.59 0.56 19.07
N GLY A 188 -19.92 -0.50 19.53
CA GLY A 188 -20.07 -1.86 19.03
C GLY A 188 -19.27 -2.14 17.74
N CYS A 189 -18.47 -1.19 17.25
CA CYS A 189 -17.62 -1.39 16.09
C CYS A 189 -16.40 -2.24 16.46
N ARG A 190 -16.03 -3.13 15.54
CA ARG A 190 -14.85 -4.00 15.68
C ARG A 190 -13.69 -3.41 14.88
N GLU A 191 -12.52 -3.40 15.48
CA GLU A 191 -11.29 -2.97 14.83
C GLU A 191 -10.10 -3.83 15.27
N ILE A 192 -9.13 -4.02 14.39
CA ILE A 192 -7.88 -4.70 14.74
C ILE A 192 -7.04 -3.71 15.55
N ILE A 193 -6.94 -3.95 16.85
CA ILE A 193 -6.20 -3.08 17.77
C ILE A 193 -4.73 -3.47 17.90
N GLY A 194 -4.33 -4.65 17.44
CA GLY A 194 -2.93 -5.06 17.47
C GLY A 194 -2.64 -6.35 16.73
N ALA A 195 -1.46 -6.40 16.13
CA ALA A 195 -0.85 -7.59 15.57
C ALA A 195 0.64 -7.60 15.87
N ALA A 196 1.17 -8.70 16.40
CA ALA A 196 2.59 -8.83 16.71
C ALA A 196 3.09 -10.25 16.47
N GLU A 197 4.37 -10.37 16.10
CA GLU A 197 5.01 -11.69 16.00
C GLU A 197 5.22 -12.25 17.41
N GLY A 198 4.82 -13.51 17.60
CA GLY A 198 5.06 -14.27 18.83
C GLY A 198 5.98 -15.45 18.54
N MET A 199 6.89 -15.74 19.45
CA MET A 199 7.65 -16.99 19.41
C MET A 199 6.80 -18.10 20.03
N LYS A 200 6.01 -18.83 19.21
CA LYS A 200 5.05 -19.85 19.65
C LYS A 200 4.04 -19.29 20.69
N GLU A 201 3.01 -20.03 21.04
CA GLU A 201 2.01 -19.61 22.07
C GLU A 201 2.57 -19.71 23.51
N TYR A 202 3.81 -19.27 23.69
CA TYR A 202 4.38 -19.21 25.02
C TYR A 202 3.78 -18.08 25.83
N ARG A 203 3.60 -18.31 27.11
CA ARG A 203 3.17 -17.34 28.11
C ARG A 203 3.86 -15.98 27.96
N GLU A 204 5.17 -15.97 27.69
CA GLU A 204 5.93 -14.74 27.56
C GLU A 204 5.56 -13.90 26.32
N SER A 205 5.24 -14.55 25.19
CA SER A 205 4.76 -13.88 23.98
C SER A 205 3.43 -13.17 24.22
N TRP A 206 2.49 -13.83 24.85
CA TRP A 206 1.20 -13.24 25.24
C TRP A 206 1.38 -12.10 26.25
N ARG A 207 2.24 -12.29 27.23
CA ARG A 207 2.53 -11.25 28.22
C ARG A 207 3.09 -9.98 27.55
N THR A 208 4.09 -10.12 26.70
CA THR A 208 4.69 -9.01 25.96
C THR A 208 3.64 -8.33 25.08
N PHE A 209 2.79 -9.10 24.41
CA PHE A 209 1.72 -8.59 23.58
C PHE A 209 0.69 -7.78 24.37
N PHE A 210 0.21 -8.24 25.50
CA PHE A 210 -0.72 -7.49 26.35
C PHE A 210 -0.10 -6.25 26.97
N VAL A 211 1.18 -6.31 27.37
CA VAL A 211 1.91 -5.14 27.87
C VAL A 211 2.00 -4.10 26.78
N TRP A 212 2.37 -4.48 25.57
CA TRP A 212 2.44 -3.58 24.42
C TRP A 212 1.08 -2.95 24.07
N LEU A 213 -0.03 -3.71 24.08
CA LEU A 213 -1.36 -3.16 23.85
C LEU A 213 -1.72 -2.12 24.93
N LYS A 214 -1.36 -2.40 26.17
CA LYS A 214 -1.59 -1.46 27.27
C LYS A 214 -0.76 -0.17 27.13
N GLU A 215 0.50 -0.27 26.76
CA GLU A 215 1.36 0.89 26.51
C GLU A 215 0.82 1.76 25.37
N ARG A 216 0.18 1.14 24.38
CA ARG A 216 -0.54 1.85 23.32
C ARG A 216 -1.86 2.49 23.77
N GLY A 217 -2.33 2.24 24.97
CA GLY A 217 -3.52 2.87 25.55
C GLY A 217 -4.75 1.97 25.63
N LEU A 218 -4.61 0.63 25.54
CA LEU A 218 -5.74 -0.29 25.72
C LEU A 218 -6.36 -0.08 27.10
N ALA A 219 -7.63 0.34 27.14
CA ALA A 219 -8.39 0.65 28.35
C ALA A 219 -9.84 0.12 28.29
N GLY A 220 -10.50 0.06 29.45
CA GLY A 220 -11.92 -0.29 29.56
C GLY A 220 -12.27 -1.76 29.33
N VAL A 221 -11.30 -2.65 29.30
CA VAL A 221 -11.49 -4.08 28.99
C VAL A 221 -12.31 -4.74 30.10
N ARG A 222 -13.47 -5.31 29.76
CA ARG A 222 -14.36 -6.07 30.65
C ARG A 222 -14.29 -7.56 30.39
N LEU A 223 -14.07 -7.96 29.13
CA LEU A 223 -14.04 -9.35 28.72
C LEU A 223 -12.97 -9.57 27.65
N ILE A 224 -12.12 -10.57 27.87
CA ILE A 224 -11.19 -11.09 26.87
C ILE A 224 -11.72 -12.45 26.38
N ILE A 225 -11.80 -12.61 25.07
CA ILE A 225 -12.33 -13.79 24.39
C ILE A 225 -11.21 -14.37 23.52
N GLY A 226 -10.83 -15.61 23.75
CA GLY A 226 -9.77 -16.24 22.97
C GLY A 226 -9.77 -17.76 23.10
N ASP A 227 -8.95 -18.41 22.30
CA ASP A 227 -8.74 -19.84 22.45
C ASP A 227 -8.02 -20.13 23.78
N LYS A 228 -8.42 -21.18 24.46
CA LYS A 228 -7.99 -21.48 25.84
C LYS A 228 -6.57 -22.05 25.87
N CYS A 229 -5.60 -21.21 25.57
CA CYS A 229 -4.19 -21.48 25.77
C CYS A 229 -3.82 -21.08 27.20
N LEU A 230 -3.30 -22.02 27.99
CA LEU A 230 -2.89 -21.80 29.39
C LEU A 230 -1.92 -20.63 29.49
N GLY A 231 -1.02 -20.48 28.53
CA GLY A 231 -0.07 -19.35 28.45
C GLY A 231 -0.74 -17.99 28.31
N MET A 232 -1.86 -17.88 27.61
CA MET A 232 -2.61 -16.63 27.48
C MET A 232 -3.29 -16.24 28.80
N LEU A 233 -3.95 -17.17 29.45
CA LEU A 233 -4.67 -16.92 30.72
C LEU A 233 -3.73 -16.43 31.83
N GLU A 234 -2.54 -17.01 31.92
CA GLU A 234 -1.54 -16.65 32.91
C GLU A 234 -0.78 -15.34 32.58
N SER A 235 -0.95 -14.84 31.36
CA SER A 235 -0.20 -13.69 30.82
C SER A 235 -0.95 -12.38 30.93
N ILE A 236 -2.24 -12.41 31.24
CA ILE A 236 -3.04 -11.20 31.37
C ILE A 236 -2.50 -10.34 32.52
N PRO A 237 -1.98 -9.14 32.24
CA PRO A 237 -1.40 -8.28 33.29
C PRO A 237 -2.42 -8.00 34.38
N ARG A 238 -1.98 -7.95 35.65
CA ARG A 238 -2.84 -7.60 36.81
C ARG A 238 -3.62 -6.28 36.64
N SER A 239 -3.15 -5.42 35.80
CA SER A 239 -3.80 -4.13 35.46
C SER A 239 -4.95 -4.26 34.45
N ILE A 240 -5.12 -5.43 33.82
CA ILE A 240 -6.29 -5.84 33.06
C ILE A 240 -7.06 -6.90 33.87
N SER A 241 -6.55 -7.30 35.01
CA SER A 241 -7.01 -8.43 35.84
C SER A 241 -8.36 -8.24 36.53
N GLY A 242 -9.11 -7.18 36.23
CA GLY A 242 -10.53 -7.08 36.58
C GLY A 242 -11.47 -7.63 35.49
N CYS A 243 -10.95 -8.02 34.34
CA CYS A 243 -11.75 -8.52 33.23
C CYS A 243 -12.08 -10.01 33.38
N LYS A 244 -13.27 -10.41 32.90
CA LYS A 244 -13.63 -11.82 32.75
C LYS A 244 -12.94 -12.38 31.52
N VAL A 245 -12.57 -13.65 31.54
CA VAL A 245 -12.04 -14.36 30.38
C VAL A 245 -13.02 -15.44 29.96
N SER A 246 -13.39 -15.45 28.69
CA SER A 246 -14.29 -16.44 28.11
C SER A 246 -13.61 -17.28 27.05
N LYS A 247 -13.96 -18.54 26.97
CA LYS A 247 -13.49 -19.45 25.93
C LYS A 247 -14.29 -19.22 24.64
N MET A 248 -13.59 -19.11 23.52
CA MET A 248 -14.20 -19.12 22.20
C MET A 248 -14.31 -20.56 21.68
N TYR A 249 -15.47 -20.92 21.10
CA TYR A 249 -15.68 -22.15 20.38
C TYR A 249 -15.60 -21.83 18.86
N GLY A 250 -14.56 -22.28 18.20
CA GLY A 250 -14.33 -22.06 16.78
C GLY A 250 -13.38 -20.89 16.46
N SER A 251 -12.79 -20.90 15.28
CA SER A 251 -11.84 -19.89 14.81
C SER A 251 -12.58 -18.65 14.27
N PHE A 252 -12.90 -17.72 15.14
CA PHE A 252 -13.65 -16.50 14.83
C PHE A 252 -12.86 -15.53 13.91
N LEU A 253 -11.54 -15.51 14.01
CA LEU A 253 -10.67 -14.64 13.20
C LEU A 253 -10.72 -15.00 11.72
N TRP A 254 -10.80 -16.26 11.37
CA TRP A 254 -10.89 -16.70 9.98
C TRP A 254 -12.19 -16.25 9.32
N GLU A 255 -13.31 -16.30 10.02
CA GLU A 255 -14.60 -15.83 9.50
C GLU A 255 -14.61 -14.31 9.33
N TYR A 256 -13.97 -13.56 10.23
CA TYR A 256 -13.89 -12.10 10.14
C TYR A 256 -12.99 -11.64 9.00
N ILE A 257 -11.80 -12.23 8.83
CA ILE A 257 -10.85 -11.90 7.75
C ILE A 257 -11.45 -12.24 6.38
N ILE A 258 -12.11 -13.40 6.24
CA ILE A 258 -12.74 -13.81 4.98
C ILE A 258 -13.95 -12.93 4.64
N SER A 259 -14.75 -12.50 5.60
CA SER A 259 -15.96 -11.70 5.36
C SER A 259 -15.69 -10.23 5.03
N HIS A 260 -14.49 -9.71 5.27
CA HIS A 260 -14.11 -8.30 5.05
C HIS A 260 -12.99 -8.13 4.02
N SER A 261 -12.60 -9.20 3.31
CA SER A 261 -11.63 -9.18 2.19
C SER A 261 -12.28 -9.19 0.81
N SER A 262 -13.57 -8.86 0.72
CA SER A 262 -14.32 -8.72 -0.55
C SER A 262 -14.70 -7.27 -0.81
#